data_84a1f779c8a61f0f7a76f31e1f5d2f95
#
_entry.id   84a1f779c8a61f0f7a76f31e1f5d2f95
#
_cell.length_a   1.000
_cell.length_b   1.000
_cell.length_c   1.000
_cell.angle_alpha   90.00
_cell.angle_beta   90.00
_cell.angle_gamma   90.00
#
_symmetry.space_group_name_H-M   'P 1'
#
loop_
_entity.id
_entity.type
_entity.pdbx_description
1 polymer ?
#
loop_
_entity_poly.entity_id
_entity_poly.type
_entity_poly.pdbx_seq_one_letter_code
_entity_poly.pdbx_strand_id
1 'polypeptide(L)'
;MRQIIAIGGGGFGRTTHENHIEQYILDQSPKSNPKILFIPTASAEPPDYIENFYKVFNELECHPSHLSLFKRTPNLEKLFAEQDIFFVGGGNTKSMLAVWREWGIDELLHNAYQKGKIMSGVSAGAICWFEKGVTDSWSDELRVLDCLGIIKGNCCPHYDEEPDRIPYTNKFLTEGLIDSIHCIEGGSALHFVDELVKHNVSFHKSKNSYNVSIKDNQILTKAYSSISI
;
A
#
# COMPACT_ATOMS: atom_id res chain seq x y z
N MET A 1 19.05 -0.66 -3.97
CA MET A 1 18.02 0.29 -3.48
C MET A 1 16.70 -0.44 -3.49
N ARG A 2 16.05 -0.54 -2.35
CA ARG A 2 14.76 -1.21 -2.16
C ARG A 2 13.70 -0.14 -1.94
N GLN A 3 12.55 -0.24 -2.59
CA GLN A 3 11.54 0.82 -2.59
C GLN A 3 10.16 0.27 -2.26
N ILE A 4 9.42 1.00 -1.41
CA ILE A 4 8.02 0.75 -1.10
C ILE A 4 7.26 2.08 -1.16
N ILE A 5 6.13 2.11 -1.89
CA ILE A 5 5.25 3.27 -2.03
C ILE A 5 3.90 2.90 -1.40
N ALA A 6 3.68 3.38 -0.17
CA ALA A 6 2.45 3.14 0.58
C ALA A 6 1.47 4.30 0.36
N ILE A 7 0.32 4.02 -0.26
CA ILE A 7 -0.66 5.01 -0.73
C ILE A 7 -1.88 4.99 0.18
N GLY A 8 -2.26 6.15 0.73
CA GLY A 8 -3.38 6.25 1.67
C GLY A 8 -4.74 5.96 1.05
N GLY A 9 -4.95 6.36 -0.19
CA GLY A 9 -6.17 6.17 -0.96
C GLY A 9 -6.06 6.83 -2.32
N GLY A 10 -6.92 6.47 -3.27
CA GLY A 10 -6.94 7.02 -4.64
C GLY A 10 -6.48 6.03 -5.70
N GLY A 11 -6.09 6.56 -6.86
CA GLY A 11 -5.64 5.77 -8.01
C GLY A 11 -6.77 5.12 -8.80
N PHE A 12 -6.42 4.25 -9.73
CA PHE A 12 -7.34 3.62 -10.70
C PHE A 12 -8.52 2.85 -10.08
N GLY A 13 -8.44 2.49 -8.82
CA GLY A 13 -9.57 1.89 -8.09
C GLY A 13 -10.72 2.86 -7.80
N ARG A 14 -10.47 4.17 -7.85
CA ARG A 14 -11.46 5.24 -7.61
C ARG A 14 -11.73 6.09 -8.85
N THR A 15 -10.70 6.40 -9.60
CA THR A 15 -10.78 7.20 -10.84
C THR A 15 -9.82 6.65 -11.89
N THR A 16 -10.26 6.65 -13.14
CA THR A 16 -9.45 6.25 -14.30
C THR A 16 -9.07 7.45 -15.18
N HIS A 17 -9.33 8.67 -14.72
CA HIS A 17 -9.08 9.90 -15.48
C HIS A 17 -7.82 10.65 -15.01
N GLU A 18 -7.33 10.33 -13.81
CA GLU A 18 -6.12 10.89 -13.22
C GLU A 18 -5.15 9.73 -12.98
N ASN A 19 -3.94 9.82 -13.49
CA ASN A 19 -2.93 8.75 -13.43
C ASN A 19 -1.64 9.20 -12.72
N HIS A 20 -1.71 10.26 -11.91
CA HIS A 20 -0.53 10.80 -11.22
C HIS A 20 0.12 9.77 -10.28
N ILE A 21 -0.69 8.98 -9.58
CA ILE A 21 -0.22 7.92 -8.68
C ILE A 21 0.49 6.83 -9.48
N GLU A 22 -0.13 6.37 -10.54
CA GLU A 22 0.35 5.29 -11.41
C GLU A 22 1.64 5.72 -12.13
N GLN A 23 1.68 6.93 -12.66
CA GLN A 23 2.87 7.48 -13.31
C GLN A 23 4.01 7.62 -12.30
N TYR A 24 3.75 8.15 -11.11
CA TYR A 24 4.76 8.26 -10.06
C TYR A 24 5.40 6.91 -9.73
N ILE A 25 4.61 5.83 -9.65
CA ILE A 25 5.10 4.48 -9.37
C ILE A 25 6.01 4.01 -10.51
N LEU A 26 5.60 4.20 -11.76
CA LEU A 26 6.38 3.79 -12.94
C LEU A 26 7.71 4.54 -13.03
N ASP A 27 7.71 5.83 -12.72
CA ASP A 27 8.90 6.71 -12.73
C ASP A 27 9.98 6.29 -11.73
N GLN A 28 9.65 5.46 -10.75
CA GLN A 28 10.65 4.91 -9.82
C GLN A 28 11.46 3.77 -10.43
N SER A 29 11.04 3.23 -11.56
CA SER A 29 11.76 2.18 -12.25
C SER A 29 12.90 2.75 -13.11
N PRO A 30 14.09 2.13 -13.11
CA PRO A 30 15.15 2.50 -14.05
C PRO A 30 14.87 2.05 -15.50
N LYS A 31 13.81 1.26 -15.72
CA LYS A 31 13.40 0.78 -17.03
C LYS A 31 12.37 1.70 -17.66
N SER A 32 12.47 1.96 -18.95
CA SER A 32 11.51 2.76 -19.70
C SER A 32 10.14 2.07 -19.85
N ASN A 33 10.11 0.73 -19.89
CA ASN A 33 8.89 -0.08 -19.98
C ASN A 33 8.92 -1.18 -18.92
N PRO A 34 8.69 -0.86 -17.63
CA PRO A 34 8.72 -1.86 -16.57
C PRO A 34 7.53 -2.83 -16.65
N LYS A 35 7.75 -4.07 -16.22
CA LYS A 35 6.68 -5.03 -16.00
C LYS A 35 6.05 -4.77 -14.66
N ILE A 36 4.74 -4.51 -14.61
CA ILE A 36 3.99 -4.28 -13.39
C ILE A 36 2.96 -5.39 -13.17
N LEU A 37 2.97 -5.96 -11.97
CA LEU A 37 1.99 -6.97 -11.54
C LEU A 37 0.99 -6.36 -10.56
N PHE A 38 -0.28 -6.34 -10.94
CA PHE A 38 -1.38 -6.02 -10.05
C PHE A 38 -1.79 -7.24 -9.24
N ILE A 39 -1.93 -7.07 -7.92
CA ILE A 39 -2.34 -8.12 -6.99
C ILE A 39 -3.66 -7.71 -6.32
N PRO A 40 -4.83 -8.07 -6.88
CA PRO A 40 -6.15 -7.67 -6.40
C PRO A 40 -6.73 -8.59 -5.32
N THR A 41 -5.90 -9.37 -4.60
CA THR A 41 -6.36 -10.39 -3.64
C THR A 41 -7.24 -9.80 -2.54
N ALA A 42 -6.93 -8.59 -2.03
CA ALA A 42 -7.67 -7.95 -0.94
C ALA A 42 -9.15 -7.71 -1.28
N SER A 43 -9.47 -7.49 -2.54
CA SER A 43 -10.83 -7.26 -3.05
C SER A 43 -11.49 -8.53 -3.63
N ALA A 44 -10.87 -9.71 -3.51
CA ALA A 44 -11.31 -10.97 -4.10
C ALA A 44 -11.37 -10.95 -5.64
N GLU A 45 -10.47 -10.20 -6.28
CA GLU A 45 -10.25 -10.15 -7.74
C GLU A 45 -11.50 -9.75 -8.56
N PRO A 46 -12.22 -8.64 -8.24
CA PRO A 46 -13.40 -8.27 -8.98
C PRO A 46 -13.02 -7.82 -10.40
N PRO A 47 -13.78 -8.23 -11.42
CA PRO A 47 -13.46 -7.94 -12.83
C PRO A 47 -13.32 -6.45 -13.14
N ASP A 48 -14.18 -5.61 -12.60
CA ASP A 48 -14.18 -4.15 -12.79
C ASP A 48 -12.91 -3.48 -12.27
N TYR A 49 -12.37 -3.93 -11.15
CA TYR A 49 -11.10 -3.42 -10.62
C TYR A 49 -9.92 -3.81 -11.51
N ILE A 50 -9.94 -5.05 -12.02
CA ILE A 50 -8.93 -5.53 -12.97
C ILE A 50 -9.04 -4.78 -14.31
N GLU A 51 -10.26 -4.52 -14.80
CA GLU A 51 -10.48 -3.74 -16.02
C GLU A 51 -9.99 -2.30 -15.86
N ASN A 52 -10.28 -1.64 -14.72
CA ASN A 52 -9.78 -0.31 -14.41
C ASN A 52 -8.25 -0.26 -14.38
N PHE A 53 -7.60 -1.28 -13.81
CA PHE A 53 -6.14 -1.40 -13.85
C PHE A 53 -5.62 -1.40 -15.28
N TYR A 54 -6.15 -2.27 -16.15
CA TYR A 54 -5.71 -2.32 -17.54
C TYR A 54 -6.08 -1.06 -18.33
N LYS A 55 -7.24 -0.45 -18.05
CA LYS A 55 -7.64 0.80 -18.69
C LYS A 55 -6.62 1.90 -18.48
N VAL A 56 -6.09 2.04 -17.26
CA VAL A 56 -5.09 3.07 -16.95
C VAL A 56 -3.69 2.66 -17.40
N PHE A 57 -3.22 1.47 -17.04
CA PHE A 57 -1.83 1.10 -17.28
C PHE A 57 -1.53 0.77 -18.76
N ASN A 58 -2.52 0.44 -19.60
CA ASN A 58 -2.30 0.30 -21.05
C ASN A 58 -2.09 1.65 -21.76
N GLU A 59 -2.43 2.78 -21.12
CA GLU A 59 -2.16 4.12 -21.63
C GLU A 59 -0.78 4.65 -21.21
N LEU A 60 -0.10 3.92 -20.31
CA LEU A 60 1.22 4.28 -19.78
C LEU A 60 2.32 3.38 -20.35
N GLU A 61 3.56 3.86 -20.31
CA GLU A 61 4.72 3.11 -20.80
C GLU A 61 5.13 2.00 -19.82
N CYS A 62 4.43 0.86 -19.88
CA CYS A 62 4.69 -0.32 -19.06
C CYS A 62 4.10 -1.60 -19.68
N HIS A 63 4.38 -2.74 -19.07
CA HIS A 63 3.79 -4.04 -19.41
C HIS A 63 2.92 -4.51 -18.22
N PRO A 64 1.61 -4.19 -18.21
CA PRO A 64 0.72 -4.56 -17.13
C PRO A 64 0.32 -6.04 -17.18
N SER A 65 0.25 -6.65 -16.02
CA SER A 65 -0.31 -7.99 -15.79
C SER A 65 -0.98 -8.05 -14.42
N HIS A 66 -1.83 -9.04 -14.17
CA HIS A 66 -2.43 -9.25 -12.86
C HIS A 66 -2.27 -10.68 -12.38
N LEU A 67 -2.25 -10.85 -11.06
CA LEU A 67 -2.27 -12.17 -10.41
C LEU A 67 -3.71 -12.58 -10.14
N SER A 68 -4.06 -13.82 -10.48
CA SER A 68 -5.30 -14.44 -10.08
C SER A 68 -5.02 -15.67 -9.21
N LEU A 69 -5.57 -15.68 -7.99
CA LEU A 69 -5.46 -16.78 -7.03
C LEU A 69 -6.77 -17.55 -6.86
N PHE A 70 -7.91 -16.92 -7.18
CA PHE A 70 -9.25 -17.54 -7.08
C PHE A 70 -9.70 -18.26 -8.35
N LYS A 71 -8.79 -18.40 -9.33
CA LYS A 71 -8.93 -19.19 -10.55
C LYS A 71 -7.74 -20.15 -10.66
N ARG A 72 -7.51 -20.71 -11.85
CA ARG A 72 -6.32 -21.50 -12.08
C ARG A 72 -5.06 -20.65 -11.97
N THR A 73 -4.29 -20.87 -10.90
CA THR A 73 -3.11 -20.09 -10.54
C THR A 73 -1.93 -20.40 -11.47
N PRO A 74 -1.18 -19.40 -11.95
CA PRO A 74 0.03 -19.61 -12.75
C PRO A 74 1.21 -20.11 -11.89
N ASN A 75 2.35 -20.39 -12.54
CA ASN A 75 3.60 -20.59 -11.81
C ASN A 75 4.04 -19.27 -11.14
N LEU A 76 3.89 -19.20 -9.84
CA LEU A 76 4.09 -17.97 -9.05
C LEU A 76 5.56 -17.54 -9.03
N GLU A 77 6.50 -18.47 -8.84
CA GLU A 77 7.93 -18.16 -8.82
C GLU A 77 8.40 -17.52 -10.12
N LYS A 78 7.98 -18.09 -11.26
CA LYS A 78 8.28 -17.53 -12.57
C LYS A 78 7.64 -16.16 -12.77
N LEU A 79 6.35 -16.03 -12.42
CA LEU A 79 5.61 -14.78 -12.55
C LEU A 79 6.29 -13.66 -11.77
N PHE A 80 6.63 -13.90 -10.49
CA PHE A 80 7.26 -12.89 -9.63
C PHE A 80 8.69 -12.55 -10.05
N ALA A 81 9.46 -13.52 -10.53
CA ALA A 81 10.82 -13.29 -11.00
C ALA A 81 10.85 -12.33 -12.21
N GLU A 82 9.84 -12.36 -13.06
CA GLU A 82 9.76 -11.58 -14.29
C GLU A 82 9.30 -10.13 -14.08
N GLN A 83 8.69 -9.80 -12.92
CA GLN A 83 8.17 -8.45 -12.66
C GLN A 83 9.26 -7.48 -12.20
N ASP A 84 8.99 -6.20 -12.39
CA ASP A 84 9.81 -5.08 -11.91
C ASP A 84 9.12 -4.32 -10.79
N ILE A 85 7.80 -4.21 -10.86
CA ILE A 85 6.94 -3.48 -9.94
C ILE A 85 5.77 -4.38 -9.51
N PHE A 86 5.41 -4.31 -8.24
CA PHE A 86 4.22 -4.95 -7.68
C PHE A 86 3.27 -3.87 -7.16
N PHE A 87 2.01 -3.92 -7.58
CA PHE A 87 0.95 -3.05 -7.08
C PHE A 87 -0.10 -3.88 -6.37
N VAL A 88 -0.24 -3.66 -5.07
CA VAL A 88 -1.25 -4.34 -4.24
C VAL A 88 -2.50 -3.47 -4.12
N GLY A 89 -3.65 -4.03 -4.47
CA GLY A 89 -4.94 -3.37 -4.39
C GLY A 89 -5.47 -3.20 -2.97
N GLY A 90 -6.48 -2.36 -2.82
CA GLY A 90 -7.25 -2.20 -1.59
C GLY A 90 -8.28 -3.30 -1.36
N GLY A 91 -8.85 -3.35 -0.15
CA GLY A 91 -9.86 -4.30 0.28
C GLY A 91 -9.61 -4.88 1.67
N ASN A 92 -9.98 -6.13 1.92
CA ASN A 92 -9.84 -6.79 3.20
C ASN A 92 -8.42 -7.31 3.42
N THR A 93 -7.64 -6.60 4.26
CA THR A 93 -6.23 -6.93 4.53
C THR A 93 -6.08 -8.30 5.21
N LYS A 94 -6.95 -8.62 6.15
CA LYS A 94 -6.87 -9.89 6.90
C LYS A 94 -7.05 -11.09 5.98
N SER A 95 -8.07 -11.05 5.12
CA SER A 95 -8.33 -12.10 4.14
C SER A 95 -7.19 -12.23 3.14
N MET A 96 -6.68 -11.11 2.63
CA MET A 96 -5.54 -11.07 1.72
C MET A 96 -4.31 -11.76 2.32
N LEU A 97 -3.91 -11.39 3.54
CA LEU A 97 -2.74 -11.97 4.20
C LEU A 97 -2.91 -13.45 4.50
N ALA A 98 -4.13 -13.92 4.83
CA ALA A 98 -4.41 -15.34 5.04
C ALA A 98 -4.22 -16.13 3.74
N VAL A 99 -4.76 -15.63 2.63
CA VAL A 99 -4.58 -16.23 1.30
C VAL A 99 -3.11 -16.22 0.89
N TRP A 100 -2.40 -15.12 1.10
CA TRP A 100 -0.98 -15.00 0.74
C TRP A 100 -0.10 -15.99 1.49
N ARG A 101 -0.31 -16.17 2.80
CA ARG A 101 0.44 -17.15 3.60
C ARG A 101 0.22 -18.57 3.11
N GLU A 102 -1.01 -18.91 2.72
CA GLU A 102 -1.32 -20.26 2.17
C GLU A 102 -0.62 -20.50 0.81
N TRP A 103 -0.52 -19.45 -0.04
CA TRP A 103 0.11 -19.54 -1.36
C TRP A 103 1.61 -19.21 -1.37
N GLY A 104 2.22 -18.82 -0.24
CA GLY A 104 3.62 -18.37 -0.17
C GLY A 104 3.90 -17.05 -0.88
N ILE A 105 2.87 -16.22 -1.10
CA ILE A 105 3.00 -14.91 -1.76
C ILE A 105 3.78 -13.93 -0.89
N ASP A 106 3.63 -13.98 0.42
CA ASP A 106 4.36 -13.20 1.41
C ASP A 106 5.87 -13.40 1.28
N GLU A 107 6.33 -14.65 1.16
CA GLU A 107 7.74 -14.97 0.94
C GLU A 107 8.22 -14.51 -0.44
N LEU A 108 7.40 -14.68 -1.48
CA LEU A 108 7.74 -14.22 -2.84
C LEU A 108 7.88 -12.70 -2.91
N LEU A 109 6.99 -11.94 -2.26
CA LEU A 109 7.07 -10.48 -2.17
C LEU A 109 8.30 -10.04 -1.37
N HIS A 110 8.58 -10.68 -0.24
CA HIS A 110 9.78 -10.41 0.55
C HIS A 110 11.06 -10.62 -0.30
N ASN A 111 11.14 -11.76 -0.98
CA ASN A 111 12.27 -12.09 -1.85
C ASN A 111 12.41 -11.13 -3.03
N ALA A 112 11.30 -10.70 -3.64
CA ALA A 112 11.30 -9.70 -4.70
C ALA A 112 11.79 -8.33 -4.19
N TYR A 113 11.33 -7.89 -3.01
CA TYR A 113 11.79 -6.68 -2.35
C TYR A 113 13.30 -6.69 -2.08
N GLN A 114 13.83 -7.80 -1.52
CA GLN A 114 15.27 -7.96 -1.28
C GLN A 114 16.10 -7.90 -2.57
N LYS A 115 15.53 -8.28 -3.70
CA LYS A 115 16.15 -8.17 -5.04
C LYS A 115 16.01 -6.77 -5.66
N GLY A 116 15.46 -5.79 -4.93
CA GLY A 116 15.31 -4.41 -5.37
C GLY A 116 14.14 -4.18 -6.35
N LYS A 117 13.17 -5.10 -6.40
CA LYS A 117 11.90 -4.85 -7.08
C LYS A 117 11.10 -3.80 -6.31
N ILE A 118 10.29 -3.01 -7.02
CA ILE A 118 9.51 -1.92 -6.41
C ILE A 118 8.19 -2.49 -5.89
N MET A 119 7.91 -2.22 -4.62
CA MET A 119 6.63 -2.54 -4.00
C MET A 119 5.77 -1.29 -3.95
N SER A 120 4.49 -1.42 -4.24
CA SER A 120 3.52 -0.34 -4.09
C SER A 120 2.16 -0.89 -3.71
N GLY A 121 1.29 -0.03 -3.24
CA GLY A 121 -0.09 -0.42 -3.01
C GLY A 121 -0.90 0.60 -2.24
N VAL A 122 -2.21 0.47 -2.34
CA VAL A 122 -3.21 1.39 -1.80
C VAL A 122 -4.04 0.72 -0.71
N SER A 123 -4.33 1.44 0.39
CA SER A 123 -5.22 0.94 1.45
C SER A 123 -4.67 -0.36 2.09
N ALA A 124 -5.33 -1.49 1.92
CA ALA A 124 -4.82 -2.81 2.32
C ALA A 124 -3.40 -3.06 1.74
N GLY A 125 -3.16 -2.66 0.50
CA GLY A 125 -1.86 -2.74 -0.16
C GLY A 125 -0.83 -1.71 0.35
N ALA A 126 -1.24 -0.69 1.09
CA ALA A 126 -0.33 0.20 1.79
C ALA A 126 0.11 -0.41 3.11
N ILE A 127 -0.85 -0.86 3.93
CA ILE A 127 -0.57 -1.33 5.30
C ILE A 127 0.14 -2.67 5.33
N CYS A 128 -0.03 -3.52 4.32
CA CYS A 128 0.51 -4.88 4.33
C CYS A 128 2.05 -4.94 4.46
N TRP A 129 2.76 -3.88 4.13
CA TRP A 129 4.23 -3.82 4.19
C TRP A 129 4.79 -3.60 5.59
N PHE A 130 4.00 -3.03 6.51
CA PHE A 130 4.42 -2.68 7.86
C PHE A 130 4.39 -3.86 8.83
N GLU A 131 4.88 -3.65 10.06
CA GLU A 131 4.72 -4.64 11.14
C GLU A 131 3.25 -4.77 11.51
N LYS A 132 2.55 -3.63 11.63
CA LYS A 132 1.10 -3.61 11.94
C LYS A 132 0.37 -2.57 11.10
N GLY A 133 -0.92 -2.84 10.84
CA GLY A 133 -1.82 -1.93 10.15
C GLY A 133 -3.12 -1.70 10.91
N VAL A 134 -3.62 -0.46 10.89
CA VAL A 134 -4.99 -0.17 11.33
C VAL A 134 -5.93 -0.47 10.17
N THR A 135 -6.87 -1.39 10.37
CA THR A 135 -7.72 -1.93 9.31
C THR A 135 -9.17 -2.12 9.75
N ASP A 136 -10.07 -1.97 8.80
CA ASP A 136 -11.51 -2.23 8.85
C ASP A 136 -11.88 -3.65 8.35
N SER A 137 -10.91 -4.57 8.37
CA SER A 137 -11.14 -5.97 7.91
C SER A 137 -12.24 -6.71 8.70
N TRP A 138 -12.64 -6.20 9.85
CA TRP A 138 -13.81 -6.65 10.62
C TRP A 138 -14.95 -5.63 10.48
N SER A 139 -16.17 -6.11 10.45
CA SER A 139 -17.35 -5.27 10.21
C SER A 139 -17.78 -4.39 11.40
N ASP A 140 -17.27 -4.66 12.58
CA ASP A 140 -17.71 -4.06 13.84
C ASP A 140 -16.87 -2.86 14.27
N GLU A 141 -15.55 -2.92 14.03
CA GLU A 141 -14.64 -1.87 14.48
C GLU A 141 -13.29 -1.93 13.75
N LEU A 142 -12.53 -0.84 13.78
CA LEU A 142 -11.13 -0.83 13.36
C LEU A 142 -10.28 -1.60 14.38
N ARG A 143 -9.33 -2.37 13.88
CA ARG A 143 -8.39 -3.14 14.70
C ARG A 143 -6.97 -3.01 14.19
N VAL A 144 -6.02 -3.31 15.06
CA VAL A 144 -4.61 -3.47 14.71
C VAL A 144 -4.40 -4.91 14.23
N LEU A 145 -3.77 -5.06 13.07
CA LEU A 145 -3.49 -6.35 12.44
C LEU A 145 -2.00 -6.48 12.17
N ASP A 146 -1.39 -7.61 12.56
CA ASP A 146 -0.01 -7.95 12.20
C ASP A 146 0.07 -8.23 10.69
N CYS A 147 1.02 -7.54 10.02
CA CYS A 147 1.20 -7.59 8.59
C CYS A 147 2.54 -8.29 8.20
N LEU A 148 3.19 -7.88 7.10
CA LEU A 148 4.40 -8.57 6.60
C LEU A 148 5.69 -8.16 7.32
N GLY A 149 5.73 -7.00 7.98
CA GLY A 149 6.88 -6.54 8.74
C GLY A 149 8.12 -6.19 7.91
N ILE A 150 7.94 -5.85 6.63
CA ILE A 150 9.05 -5.40 5.77
C ILE A 150 9.50 -4.01 6.19
N ILE A 151 8.56 -3.11 6.50
CA ILE A 151 8.80 -1.81 7.09
C ILE A 151 8.49 -1.88 8.58
N LYS A 152 9.41 -1.38 9.41
CA LYS A 152 9.17 -1.28 10.85
C LYS A 152 8.11 -0.23 11.18
N GLY A 153 7.36 -0.49 12.24
CA GLY A 153 6.31 0.38 12.73
C GLY A 153 4.94 0.09 12.12
N ASN A 154 4.05 1.05 12.23
CA ASN A 154 2.62 0.88 12.01
C ASN A 154 2.10 1.83 10.94
N CYS A 155 0.99 1.48 10.26
CA CYS A 155 0.39 2.31 9.22
C CYS A 155 -1.14 2.38 9.33
N CYS A 156 -1.68 3.58 9.09
CA CYS A 156 -3.11 3.86 8.96
C CYS A 156 -3.36 4.60 7.64
N PRO A 157 -4.01 3.98 6.63
CA PRO A 157 -4.45 4.65 5.41
C PRO A 157 -5.76 5.38 5.65
N HIS A 158 -6.27 6.11 4.64
CA HIS A 158 -7.56 6.82 4.68
C HIS A 158 -7.72 7.75 5.89
N TYR A 159 -6.62 8.35 6.35
CA TYR A 159 -6.57 9.04 7.63
C TYR A 159 -7.54 10.23 7.74
N ASP A 160 -7.86 10.86 6.61
CA ASP A 160 -8.80 11.97 6.49
C ASP A 160 -10.16 11.58 5.89
N GLU A 161 -10.24 10.42 5.24
CA GLU A 161 -11.42 10.02 4.48
C GLU A 161 -12.44 9.27 5.32
N GLU A 162 -11.97 8.55 6.35
CA GLU A 162 -12.82 7.72 7.22
C GLU A 162 -12.81 8.28 8.65
N PRO A 163 -13.98 8.69 9.18
CA PRO A 163 -14.08 9.46 10.43
C PRO A 163 -13.54 8.70 11.65
N ASP A 164 -13.52 7.38 11.60
CA ASP A 164 -13.06 6.55 12.72
C ASP A 164 -11.53 6.39 12.78
N ARG A 165 -10.79 6.72 11.72
CA ARG A 165 -9.33 6.51 11.67
C ARG A 165 -8.59 7.29 12.75
N ILE A 166 -8.90 8.56 12.93
CA ILE A 166 -8.26 9.42 13.94
C ILE A 166 -8.60 8.95 15.37
N PRO A 167 -9.88 8.77 15.78
CA PRO A 167 -10.23 8.28 17.11
C PRO A 167 -9.59 6.94 17.46
N TYR A 168 -9.65 5.96 16.56
CA TYR A 168 -9.08 4.63 16.81
C TYR A 168 -7.55 4.64 16.85
N THR A 169 -6.88 5.43 16.01
CA THR A 169 -5.43 5.62 16.08
C THR A 169 -5.01 6.15 17.45
N ASN A 170 -5.71 7.19 17.94
CA ASN A 170 -5.45 7.76 19.26
C ASN A 170 -5.73 6.75 20.39
N LYS A 171 -6.82 5.98 20.29
CA LYS A 171 -7.15 4.89 21.22
C LYS A 171 -6.02 3.86 21.28
N PHE A 172 -5.57 3.35 20.15
CA PHE A 172 -4.53 2.33 20.09
C PHE A 172 -3.17 2.80 20.62
N LEU A 173 -2.83 4.08 20.42
CA LEU A 173 -1.65 4.72 21.03
C LEU A 173 -1.80 4.81 22.55
N THR A 174 -2.96 5.23 23.03
CA THR A 174 -3.22 5.40 24.48
C THR A 174 -3.26 4.06 25.22
N GLU A 175 -3.79 3.02 24.57
CA GLU A 175 -3.84 1.66 25.11
C GLU A 175 -2.48 0.91 24.99
N GLY A 176 -1.47 1.51 24.34
CA GLY A 176 -0.14 0.92 24.17
C GLY A 176 -0.11 -0.26 23.19
N LEU A 177 -1.10 -0.40 22.31
CA LEU A 177 -1.12 -1.40 21.25
C LEU A 177 -0.11 -1.07 20.14
N ILE A 178 0.15 0.21 19.96
CA ILE A 178 1.17 0.79 19.09
C ILE A 178 1.82 1.98 19.81
N ASP A 179 3.06 2.31 19.46
CA ASP A 179 3.84 3.41 20.04
C ASP A 179 3.89 4.65 19.12
N SER A 180 3.91 4.40 17.83
CA SER A 180 3.85 5.42 16.78
C SER A 180 3.23 4.83 15.51
N ILE A 181 2.75 5.68 14.62
CA ILE A 181 2.08 5.22 13.40
C ILE A 181 2.23 6.23 12.26
N HIS A 182 2.47 5.72 11.05
CA HIS A 182 2.39 6.48 9.82
C HIS A 182 0.93 6.58 9.39
N CYS A 183 0.37 7.78 9.43
CA CYS A 183 -1.00 8.08 9.00
C CYS A 183 -0.95 8.74 7.63
N ILE A 184 -1.63 8.13 6.64
CA ILE A 184 -1.55 8.54 5.23
C ILE A 184 -2.95 8.94 4.75
N GLU A 185 -3.12 10.19 4.35
CA GLU A 185 -4.38 10.69 3.78
C GLU A 185 -4.65 10.13 2.38
N GLY A 186 -5.91 10.09 1.98
CA GLY A 186 -6.29 9.81 0.60
C GLY A 186 -5.68 10.83 -0.36
N GLY A 187 -5.13 10.37 -1.49
CA GLY A 187 -4.39 11.22 -2.43
C GLY A 187 -3.00 11.63 -1.95
N SER A 188 -2.44 10.94 -0.94
CA SER A 188 -1.02 11.04 -0.58
C SER A 188 -0.35 9.68 -0.45
N ALA A 189 0.97 9.66 -0.45
CA ALA A 189 1.76 8.45 -0.25
C ALA A 189 3.04 8.71 0.54
N LEU A 190 3.49 7.72 1.29
CA LEU A 190 4.84 7.65 1.83
C LEU A 190 5.69 6.72 0.97
N HIS A 191 6.77 7.27 0.42
CA HIS A 191 7.74 6.52 -0.34
C HIS A 191 8.96 6.21 0.54
N PHE A 192 9.17 4.94 0.79
CA PHE A 192 10.28 4.41 1.56
C PHE A 192 11.39 3.95 0.61
N VAL A 193 12.62 4.30 0.97
CA VAL A 193 13.84 3.81 0.32
C VAL A 193 14.71 3.18 1.41
N ASP A 194 15.06 1.90 1.22
CA ASP A 194 15.81 1.12 2.21
C ASP A 194 15.22 1.27 3.62
N GLU A 195 13.87 1.15 3.71
CA GLU A 195 13.04 1.16 4.93
C GLU A 195 12.90 2.53 5.63
N LEU A 196 13.47 3.59 5.05
CA LEU A 196 13.35 4.96 5.57
C LEU A 196 12.43 5.80 4.69
N VAL A 197 11.60 6.65 5.30
CA VAL A 197 10.77 7.61 4.57
C VAL A 197 11.66 8.57 3.80
N LYS A 198 11.64 8.48 2.47
CA LYS A 198 12.39 9.34 1.56
C LYS A 198 11.56 10.51 1.09
N HIS A 199 10.31 10.26 0.69
CA HIS A 199 9.39 11.27 0.22
C HIS A 199 8.01 11.06 0.84
N ASN A 200 7.34 12.16 1.13
CA ASN A 200 5.90 12.21 1.30
C ASN A 200 5.35 12.90 0.05
N VAL A 201 4.55 12.19 -0.72
CA VAL A 201 4.06 12.63 -2.02
C VAL A 201 2.61 13.02 -1.91
N SER A 202 2.27 14.23 -2.36
CA SER A 202 0.91 14.75 -2.43
C SER A 202 0.46 14.77 -3.90
N PHE A 203 -0.52 13.96 -4.24
CA PHE A 203 -1.12 13.89 -5.58
C PHE A 203 -2.30 14.86 -5.75
N HIS A 204 -2.83 15.38 -4.66
CA HIS A 204 -3.89 16.39 -4.63
C HIS A 204 -3.54 17.50 -3.66
N LYS A 205 -3.95 18.75 -3.99
CA LYS A 205 -3.71 19.91 -3.12
C LYS A 205 -4.16 19.63 -1.68
N SER A 206 -3.31 20.02 -0.73
CA SER A 206 -3.56 19.93 0.72
C SER A 206 -3.59 18.52 1.31
N LYS A 207 -3.24 17.47 0.55
CA LYS A 207 -3.13 16.12 1.09
C LYS A 207 -1.74 15.86 1.64
N ASN A 208 -1.67 15.13 2.77
CA ASN A 208 -0.43 14.94 3.49
C ASN A 208 -0.38 13.58 4.21
N SER A 209 0.76 13.28 4.76
CA SER A 209 0.95 12.15 5.67
C SER A 209 1.59 12.64 6.97
N TYR A 210 1.37 11.90 8.04
CA TYR A 210 1.77 12.29 9.39
C TYR A 210 2.46 11.12 10.10
N ASN A 211 3.38 11.45 10.98
CA ASN A 211 3.78 10.55 12.05
C ASN A 211 3.00 10.94 13.31
N VAL A 212 2.20 10.02 13.83
CA VAL A 212 1.44 10.20 15.07
C VAL A 212 2.05 9.28 16.13
N SER A 213 2.33 9.81 17.30
CA SER A 213 2.96 9.09 18.40
C SER A 213 2.40 9.55 19.74
N ILE A 214 2.70 8.80 20.79
CA ILE A 214 2.38 9.19 22.15
C ILE A 214 3.67 9.47 22.94
N LYS A 215 3.72 10.59 23.63
CA LYS A 215 4.80 10.93 24.56
C LYS A 215 4.22 11.65 25.78
N ASP A 216 4.63 11.23 26.97
CA ASP A 216 4.16 11.79 28.23
C ASP A 216 2.62 11.85 28.32
N ASN A 217 1.93 10.81 27.86
CA ASN A 217 0.46 10.70 27.72
C ASN A 217 -0.19 11.74 26.80
N GLN A 218 0.58 12.38 25.93
CA GLN A 218 0.08 13.32 24.93
C GLN A 218 0.27 12.77 23.53
N ILE A 219 -0.77 12.89 22.71
CA ILE A 219 -0.71 12.56 21.28
C ILE A 219 0.02 13.68 20.56
N LEU A 220 1.09 13.32 19.87
CA LEU A 220 1.90 14.21 19.04
C LEU A 220 1.69 13.85 17.57
N THR A 221 1.23 14.83 16.78
CA THR A 221 1.07 14.69 15.33
C THR A 221 2.10 15.56 14.62
N LYS A 222 2.97 14.93 13.84
CA LYS A 222 3.99 15.61 13.05
C LYS A 222 3.77 15.32 11.57
N ALA A 223 3.47 16.36 10.79
CA ALA A 223 3.37 16.25 9.34
C ALA A 223 4.74 15.95 8.71
N TYR A 224 4.74 15.13 7.68
CA TYR A 224 5.91 14.99 6.80
C TYR A 224 5.98 16.17 5.83
N SER A 225 7.21 16.60 5.49
CA SER A 225 7.39 17.57 4.41
C SER A 225 6.99 16.93 3.07
N SER A 226 6.01 17.51 2.39
CA SER A 226 5.47 16.95 1.14
C SER A 226 6.12 17.55 -0.10
N ILE A 227 6.21 16.75 -1.13
CA ILE A 227 6.40 17.17 -2.52
C ILE A 227 5.07 17.02 -3.24
N SER A 228 4.64 18.04 -4.00
CA SER A 228 3.42 17.97 -4.83
C SER A 228 3.79 17.56 -6.25
N ILE A 229 2.96 16.70 -6.83
CA ILE A 229 3.08 16.22 -8.20
C ILE A 229 1.80 16.51 -8.95
#